data_e71f62a96ed054af1eaba59c48436845
#
_entry.id   e71f62a96ed054af1eaba59c48436845
#
_cell.length_a   1.000
_cell.length_b   1.000
_cell.length_c   1.000
_cell.angle_alpha   90.00
_cell.angle_beta   90.00
_cell.angle_gamma   90.00
#
_symmetry.space_group_name_H-M   'P 1'
#
loop_
_entity.id
_entity.type
_entity.pdbx_description
1 polymer ?
#
loop_
_entity_poly.entity_id
_entity_poly.type
_entity_poly.pdbx_seq_one_letter_code
_entity_poly.pdbx_strand_id
1 'polypeptide(L)'
;MAYERLVEKLTKENLWLYILTMLREKPMYGYEIAGRLRSDFKIPIATITAYVVLYKMEREGLVERVMEPEGGGGGRINVRKVYYRQTDKGRDTLEKGIEYIRGILQTLEGAGRSGSGESQEKE
;
A
#
# COMPACT_ATOMS: atom_id res chain seq x y z
N MET A 1 9.37 -18.40 -11.01
CA MET A 1 8.34 -19.36 -11.10
C MET A 1 7.23 -19.05 -10.16
N ALA A 2 6.76 -20.03 -9.42
CA ALA A 2 5.57 -19.79 -8.59
C ALA A 2 5.85 -18.78 -7.49
N TYR A 3 6.95 -18.95 -6.79
CA TYR A 3 7.26 -18.04 -5.70
C TYR A 3 7.45 -16.62 -6.20
N GLU A 4 8.15 -16.46 -7.31
CA GLU A 4 8.39 -15.12 -7.85
C GLU A 4 7.10 -14.46 -8.28
N ARG A 5 6.16 -15.24 -8.81
CA ARG A 5 4.86 -14.68 -9.16
C ARG A 5 4.11 -14.19 -7.92
N LEU A 6 4.20 -14.95 -6.84
CA LEU A 6 3.55 -14.54 -5.60
C LEU A 6 4.13 -13.22 -5.12
N VAL A 7 5.46 -13.11 -5.13
CA VAL A 7 6.10 -11.87 -4.69
C VAL A 7 5.66 -10.72 -5.57
N GLU A 8 5.63 -10.93 -6.88
CA GLU A 8 5.22 -9.87 -7.79
C GLU A 8 3.78 -9.43 -7.53
N LYS A 9 2.88 -10.39 -7.36
CA LYS A 9 1.49 -10.07 -7.14
C LYS A 9 1.26 -9.33 -5.84
N LEU A 10 2.01 -9.68 -4.82
CA LEU A 10 1.81 -9.06 -3.52
C LEU A 10 2.65 -7.80 -3.32
N THR A 11 3.46 -7.42 -4.29
CA THR A 11 4.22 -6.19 -4.19
C THR A 11 3.87 -5.27 -5.35
N LYS A 12 4.50 -5.46 -6.50
CA LYS A 12 4.34 -4.51 -7.60
C LYS A 12 2.92 -4.39 -8.10
N GLU A 13 2.16 -5.45 -8.05
CA GLU A 13 0.80 -5.38 -8.56
C GLU A 13 -0.20 -4.94 -7.51
N ASN A 14 0.23 -4.71 -6.29
CA ASN A 14 -0.66 -4.26 -5.24
C ASN A 14 0.03 -3.23 -4.37
N LEU A 15 0.66 -2.26 -5.02
CA LEU A 15 1.40 -1.23 -4.29
C LEU A 15 0.52 -0.43 -3.35
N TRP A 16 -0.77 -0.38 -3.61
CA TRP A 16 -1.67 0.40 -2.77
C TRP A 16 -1.64 -0.06 -1.31
N LEU A 17 -1.37 -1.36 -1.08
CA LEU A 17 -1.26 -1.85 0.29
C LEU A 17 -0.16 -1.13 1.06
N TYR A 18 0.99 -0.98 0.42
CA TYR A 18 2.15 -0.36 1.06
C TYR A 18 1.99 1.14 1.17
N ILE A 19 1.42 1.73 0.15
CA ILE A 19 1.22 3.18 0.16
C ILE A 19 0.24 3.57 1.25
N LEU A 20 -0.88 2.88 1.36
CA LEU A 20 -1.84 3.20 2.41
C LEU A 20 -1.26 2.93 3.79
N THR A 21 -0.42 1.92 3.92
CA THR A 21 0.23 1.63 5.19
C THR A 21 1.12 2.81 5.61
N MET A 22 1.88 3.36 4.67
CA MET A 22 2.71 4.51 4.96
C MET A 22 1.86 5.72 5.34
N LEU A 23 0.76 5.90 4.62
CA LEU A 23 -0.05 7.09 4.83
C LEU A 23 -0.89 7.04 6.10
N ARG A 24 -0.88 5.91 6.80
CA ARG A 24 -1.53 5.88 8.11
C ARG A 24 -0.83 6.80 9.08
N GLU A 25 0.45 7.03 8.89
CA GLU A 25 1.20 7.85 9.84
C GLU A 25 1.05 9.32 9.58
N LYS A 26 1.12 9.71 8.34
CA LYS A 26 1.04 11.13 8.00
C LYS A 26 0.97 11.27 6.50
N PRO A 27 0.54 12.43 6.02
CA PRO A 27 0.57 12.68 4.58
C PRO A 27 2.00 12.72 4.08
N MET A 28 2.19 12.32 2.85
CA MET A 28 3.51 12.32 2.22
C MET A 28 3.39 12.76 0.78
N TYR A 29 4.45 13.33 0.25
CA TYR A 29 4.40 13.70 -1.17
C TYR A 29 4.91 12.54 -2.01
N GLY A 30 4.53 12.56 -3.29
CA GLY A 30 4.71 11.40 -4.14
C GLY A 30 6.15 10.92 -4.26
N TYR A 31 7.09 11.85 -4.36
CA TYR A 31 8.48 11.46 -4.49
C TYR A 31 8.96 10.72 -3.23
N GLU A 32 8.51 11.17 -2.07
CA GLU A 32 8.85 10.51 -0.82
C GLU A 32 8.25 9.11 -0.77
N ILE A 33 7.00 8.97 -1.21
CA ILE A 33 6.36 7.67 -1.24
C ILE A 33 7.15 6.72 -2.12
N ALA A 34 7.55 7.18 -3.32
CA ALA A 34 8.31 6.34 -4.23
C ALA A 34 9.63 5.89 -3.59
N GLY A 35 10.30 6.83 -2.94
CA GLY A 35 11.57 6.50 -2.31
C GLY A 35 11.43 5.48 -1.21
N ARG A 36 10.38 5.60 -0.41
CA ARG A 36 10.19 4.68 0.70
C ARG A 36 9.73 3.30 0.24
N LEU A 37 9.00 3.23 -0.88
CA LEU A 37 8.67 1.93 -1.42
C LEU A 37 9.95 1.15 -1.75
N ARG A 38 10.93 1.84 -2.28
CA ARG A 38 12.19 1.19 -2.62
C ARG A 38 13.04 0.89 -1.39
N SER A 39 13.13 1.85 -0.47
CA SER A 39 14.06 1.69 0.65
C SER A 39 13.47 0.89 1.80
N ASP A 40 12.22 1.18 2.18
CA ASP A 40 11.65 0.53 3.36
C ASP A 40 11.04 -0.81 3.03
N PHE A 41 10.40 -0.91 1.87
CA PHE A 41 9.71 -2.15 1.52
C PHE A 41 10.48 -2.98 0.49
N LYS A 42 11.59 -2.46 0.01
CA LYS A 42 12.45 -3.19 -0.92
C LYS A 42 11.73 -3.54 -2.21
N ILE A 43 10.82 -2.70 -2.64
CA ILE A 43 10.10 -2.94 -3.88
C ILE A 43 10.73 -2.06 -4.96
N PRO A 44 11.42 -2.65 -5.92
CA PRO A 44 12.15 -1.87 -6.93
C PRO A 44 11.22 -1.36 -8.02
N ILE A 45 10.70 -0.18 -7.85
CA ILE A 45 9.84 0.42 -8.85
C ILE A 45 10.37 1.79 -9.21
N ALA A 46 10.02 2.24 -10.39
CA ALA A 46 10.40 3.58 -10.83
C ALA A 46 9.49 4.60 -10.17
N THR A 47 10.01 5.79 -9.99
CA THR A 47 9.22 6.86 -9.39
C THR A 47 7.96 7.14 -10.20
N ILE A 48 8.07 7.10 -11.53
CA ILE A 48 6.89 7.36 -12.35
C ILE A 48 5.81 6.31 -12.11
N THR A 49 6.21 5.08 -11.85
CA THR A 49 5.24 4.03 -11.57
C THR A 49 4.46 4.36 -10.29
N ALA A 50 5.16 4.87 -9.28
CA ALA A 50 4.47 5.23 -8.05
C ALA A 50 3.44 6.32 -8.30
N TYR A 51 3.77 7.29 -9.16
CA TYR A 51 2.81 8.35 -9.46
C TYR A 51 1.61 7.82 -10.23
N VAL A 52 1.82 6.87 -11.13
CA VAL A 52 0.69 6.27 -11.84
C VAL A 52 -0.24 5.57 -10.87
N VAL A 53 0.33 4.86 -9.91
CA VAL A 53 -0.48 4.17 -8.92
C VAL A 53 -1.23 5.18 -8.04
N LEU A 54 -0.55 6.25 -7.62
CA LEU A 54 -1.19 7.27 -6.82
C LEU A 54 -2.35 7.92 -7.57
N TYR A 55 -2.18 8.14 -8.87
CA TYR A 55 -3.25 8.68 -9.67
C TYR A 55 -4.47 7.76 -9.65
N LYS A 56 -4.23 6.47 -9.82
CA LYS A 56 -5.33 5.52 -9.80
C LYS A 56 -5.99 5.45 -8.42
N MET A 57 -5.18 5.50 -7.37
CA MET A 57 -5.72 5.47 -6.03
C MET A 57 -6.57 6.70 -5.74
N GLU A 58 -6.15 7.84 -6.26
CA GLU A 58 -6.93 9.05 -6.09
C GLU A 58 -8.27 8.91 -6.82
N ARG A 59 -8.24 8.37 -8.02
CA ARG A 59 -9.48 8.18 -8.76
C ARG A 59 -10.42 7.20 -8.08
N GLU A 60 -9.87 6.26 -7.36
CA GLU A 60 -10.70 5.30 -6.63
C GLU A 60 -11.12 5.81 -5.27
N GLY A 61 -10.66 6.99 -4.90
CA GLY A 61 -11.07 7.57 -3.64
C GLY A 61 -10.30 7.06 -2.44
N LEU A 62 -9.18 6.39 -2.66
CA LEU A 62 -8.40 5.85 -1.55
C LEU A 62 -7.46 6.88 -0.93
N VAL A 63 -7.03 7.83 -1.73
CA VAL A 63 -6.19 8.92 -1.25
C VAL A 63 -6.71 10.22 -1.84
N GLU A 64 -6.33 11.31 -1.23
CA GLU A 64 -6.67 12.62 -1.77
C GLU A 64 -5.45 13.50 -1.67
N ARG A 65 -5.34 14.43 -2.58
CA ARG A 65 -4.21 15.33 -2.57
C ARG A 65 -4.50 16.50 -1.66
N VAL A 66 -3.49 16.92 -0.91
CA VAL A 66 -3.60 18.11 -0.11
C VAL A 66 -2.38 18.93 -0.38
N MET A 67 -2.57 20.23 -0.43
CA MET A 67 -1.45 21.08 -0.66
C MET A 67 -0.61 21.12 0.58
N GLU A 68 0.66 21.34 0.35
CA GLU A 68 1.50 21.46 1.48
C GLU A 68 1.11 22.68 2.24
N PRO A 69 0.97 22.55 3.44
CA PRO A 69 0.56 23.63 4.25
C PRO A 69 1.57 24.66 4.20
N GLU A 70 1.49 25.53 4.71
CA GLU A 70 2.30 26.46 4.72
C GLU A 70 3.57 26.24 4.55
N GLY A 71 4.15 26.60 4.90
CA GLY A 71 5.40 26.38 4.75
C GLY A 71 5.75 26.26 3.61
N GLY A 72 5.47 25.75 3.31
CA GLY A 72 5.80 25.62 2.21
C GLY A 72 6.73 26.37 1.83
N GLY A 73 7.36 26.32 1.95
CA GLY A 73 8.22 26.76 1.29
C GLY A 73 8.30 27.96 1.01
N GLY A 74 8.11 28.42 1.40
CA GLY A 74 8.49 29.43 1.07
C GLY A 74 8.46 29.74 -0.12
N GLY A 75 7.92 29.77 -0.57
CA GLY A 75 7.95 30.25 -1.70
C GLY A 75 8.41 29.88 -2.74
N ARG A 76 8.87 29.48 -2.93
CA ARG A 76 9.44 29.17 -3.96
C ARG A 76 8.79 28.48 -4.71
N ILE A 77 8.47 28.33 -5.10
CA ILE A 77 8.04 27.71 -5.74
C ILE A 77 7.95 26.75 -6.20
N ASN A 78 7.69 26.39 -6.60
CA ASN A 78 7.65 25.59 -7.21
C ASN A 78 7.33 24.54 -6.81
N VAL A 79 7.47 24.33 -6.52
CA VAL A 79 7.43 23.37 -6.09
C VAL A 79 6.32 22.94 -5.66
N ARG A 80 5.68 22.54 -6.03
CA ARG A 80 4.68 22.14 -5.73
C ARG A 80 4.76 20.95 -5.02
N LYS A 81 4.89 20.74 -3.86
CA LYS A 81 4.85 19.54 -3.19
C LYS A 81 3.45 19.26 -2.91
N VAL A 82 2.89 18.39 -3.66
CA VAL A 82 1.53 17.98 -3.46
C VAL A 82 1.60 16.75 -2.57
N TYR A 83 0.95 16.82 -1.44
CA TYR A 83 0.95 15.71 -0.50
C TYR A 83 -0.28 14.86 -0.72
N TYR A 84 -0.15 13.58 -0.40
CA TYR A 84 -1.26 12.64 -0.45
C TYR A 84 -1.58 12.19 0.96
N ARG A 85 -2.85 11.99 1.24
CA ARG A 85 -3.23 11.41 2.52
C ARG A 85 -4.34 10.41 2.27
N GLN A 86 -4.46 9.43 3.16
CA GLN A 86 -5.50 8.45 2.93
C GLN A 86 -6.84 9.01 3.34
N THR A 87 -7.86 8.54 2.65
CA THR A 87 -9.24 8.91 2.98
C THR A 87 -9.79 7.87 3.92
N ASP A 88 -11.00 8.09 4.43
CA ASP A 88 -11.66 7.06 5.22
C ASP A 88 -11.84 5.80 4.41
N LYS A 89 -12.20 5.95 3.14
CA LYS A 89 -12.32 4.78 2.27
C LYS A 89 -11.00 4.06 2.13
N GLY A 90 -9.91 4.81 2.02
CA GLY A 90 -8.59 4.20 1.91
C GLY A 90 -8.26 3.40 3.15
N ARG A 91 -8.51 3.97 4.34
CA ARG A 91 -8.25 3.26 5.56
C ARG A 91 -9.06 1.97 5.64
N ASP A 92 -10.34 2.06 5.32
CA ASP A 92 -11.19 0.88 5.38
C ASP A 92 -10.76 -0.18 4.38
N THR A 93 -10.36 0.26 3.20
CA THR A 93 -9.93 -0.67 2.17
C THR A 93 -8.64 -1.37 2.58
N LEU A 94 -7.73 -0.65 3.20
CA LEU A 94 -6.50 -1.26 3.70
C LEU A 94 -6.81 -2.30 4.77
N GLU A 95 -7.71 -1.97 5.68
CA GLU A 95 -8.07 -2.91 6.73
C GLU A 95 -8.69 -4.17 6.16
N LYS A 96 -9.54 -4.03 5.14
CA LYS A 96 -10.10 -5.20 4.49
C LYS A 96 -9.03 -6.03 3.82
N GLY A 97 -8.07 -5.37 3.18
CA GLY A 97 -6.99 -6.09 2.52
C GLY A 97 -6.13 -6.86 3.51
N ILE A 98 -5.79 -6.23 4.62
CA ILE A 98 -4.98 -6.89 5.63
C ILE A 98 -5.74 -8.08 6.22
N GLU A 99 -7.02 -7.89 6.47
CA GLU A 99 -7.82 -8.97 7.04
C GLU A 99 -7.91 -10.15 6.07
N TYR A 100 -8.05 -9.86 4.79
CA TYR A 100 -8.12 -10.92 3.79
C TYR A 100 -6.81 -11.70 3.75
N ILE A 101 -5.69 -10.98 3.75
CA ILE A 101 -4.38 -11.63 3.72
C ILE A 101 -4.17 -12.46 4.97
N ARG A 102 -4.57 -11.92 6.12
CA ARG A 102 -4.43 -12.66 7.37
C ARG A 102 -5.23 -13.94 7.31
N GLY A 103 -6.44 -13.88 6.76
CA GLY A 103 -7.27 -15.07 6.64
C GLY A 103 -6.65 -16.12 5.75
N ILE A 104 -6.06 -15.69 4.64
CA ILE A 104 -5.38 -16.64 3.77
C ILE A 104 -4.22 -17.29 4.51
N LEU A 105 -3.43 -16.48 5.21
CA LEU A 105 -2.29 -16.98 5.92
C LEU A 105 -2.72 -18.01 6.96
N GLN A 106 -3.77 -17.70 7.71
CA GLN A 106 -4.27 -18.62 8.71
C GLN A 106 -4.75 -19.91 8.09
N THR A 107 -5.42 -19.81 6.95
CA THR A 107 -5.91 -21.00 6.27
C THR A 107 -4.75 -21.89 5.83
N LEU A 108 -3.73 -21.28 5.25
CA LEU A 108 -2.60 -22.04 4.77
C LEU A 108 -1.84 -22.71 5.92
N GLU A 109 -1.65 -21.96 6.99
CA GLU A 109 -0.92 -22.50 8.13
C GLU A 109 -1.73 -23.56 8.86
N GLY A 110 -3.02 -23.32 9.01
CA GLY A 110 -3.87 -24.28 9.70
C GLY A 110 -4.03 -25.55 8.91
N ALA A 111 -4.24 -25.43 7.62
CA ALA A 111 -4.38 -26.62 6.79
C ALA A 111 -3.09 -27.42 6.79
N GLY A 112 -1.99 -26.70 6.78
CA GLY A 112 -0.72 -27.40 6.77
C GLY A 112 -0.45 -28.12 8.06
N ARG A 113 -1.06 -27.61 9.14
CA ARG A 113 -0.86 -28.25 10.31
C ARG A 113 -1.78 -29.25 10.51
N SER A 114 -2.45 -29.51 10.24
CA SER A 114 -3.27 -30.35 10.50
C SER A 114 -3.76 -30.83 11.00
N GLY A 115 -3.72 -30.74 11.06
CA GLY A 115 -4.00 -30.99 11.41
C GLY A 115 -4.62 -30.72 12.09
N SER A 116 -4.53 -30.71 12.28
CA SER A 116 -5.05 -30.40 13.04
C SER A 116 -6.17 -30.28 12.88
N GLY A 117 -6.40 -30.58 12.54
CA GLY A 117 -7.14 -30.61 12.49
C GLY A 117 -8.23 -30.43 12.41
N GLU A 118 -8.37 -30.41 12.39
CA GLU A 118 -9.24 -30.25 12.32
C GLU A 118 -9.94 -29.86 11.67
N SER A 119 -9.85 -29.95 11.37
CA SER A 119 -10.29 -29.57 10.78
C SER A 119 -10.94 -29.58 10.05
N GLN A 120 -10.76 -29.86 9.86
CA GLN A 120 -11.13 -29.95 9.17
C GLN A 120 -12.05 -30.04 8.84
N GLU A 121 -12.06 -30.31 8.99
CA GLU A 121 -12.72 -30.45 8.61
C GLU A 121 -13.53 -30.24 8.09
N LYS A 122 -13.56 -30.17 7.98
CA LYS A 122 -14.20 -29.91 7.39
C LYS A 122 -14.61 -29.80 6.64
N GLU A 123 -14.22 -30.05 6.41
CA GLU A 123 -14.44 -30.06 5.55
C GLU A 123 -14.80 -30.20 5.15
#